data_ae8762e835342a8cb52fdae4673b1123
#
_entry.id   ae8762e835342a8cb52fdae4673b1123
#
_cell.length_a   1.000
_cell.length_b   1.000
_cell.length_c   1.000
_cell.angle_alpha   90.00
_cell.angle_beta   90.00
_cell.angle_gamma   90.00
#
_symmetry.space_group_name_H-M   'P 1'
#
loop_
_entity.id
_entity.type
_entity.pdbx_description
1 polymer ?
#
loop_
_entity_poly.entity_id
_entity_poly.type
_entity_poly.pdbx_seq_one_letter_code
_entity_poly.pdbx_strand_id
1 'polypeptide(L)'
;MLTKRQNLLETIRGGHPDRLVNQYEAFECTDAVYKMLMGDPISAQGEMVFPGSGPKKNAWGITFDWPEGVPGMFPVHDDAHKVLKDILDWREVVVAPKTDFTAEDWAPFMPAVSAIDRNEVFATCFVAPGVFEQCHHLMGMEDCMINLYEEPEEMAALIEYITDYELRYAEQLCTYYKPDCIFHHDDWGSAKSSFMSPAMFEEFIVPAYKKIYGYYKSHGVELIVHHSDSYAANLVPAMIEVGIDIWQGCIDANDIPTLIKEYGGQISFMGGIDNSKIDKEDWTPEGVAKEVDAVVEACGSQYFIPCITQGGPGSVYPGVYEAITEEIERLNGK
;
A
#
# COMPACT_ATOMS: atom_id res chain seq x y z
N MET A 1 -14.32 -15.67 21.32
CA MET A 1 -13.35 -15.43 20.25
C MET A 1 -13.56 -14.00 19.79
N LEU A 2 -12.51 -13.21 19.68
CA LEU A 2 -12.56 -11.84 19.19
C LEU A 2 -12.98 -11.82 17.70
N THR A 3 -13.65 -10.75 17.26
CA THR A 3 -13.84 -10.52 15.82
C THR A 3 -12.47 -10.26 15.17
N LYS A 4 -12.37 -10.36 13.84
CA LYS A 4 -11.12 -10.08 13.12
C LYS A 4 -10.63 -8.66 13.42
N ARG A 5 -11.55 -7.69 13.41
CA ARG A 5 -11.29 -6.30 13.79
C ARG A 5 -10.74 -6.17 15.21
N GLN A 6 -11.40 -6.80 16.18
CA GLN A 6 -10.95 -6.76 17.58
C GLN A 6 -9.60 -7.42 17.76
N ASN A 7 -9.38 -8.59 17.13
CA ASN A 7 -8.11 -9.32 17.24
C ASN A 7 -6.95 -8.52 16.64
N LEU A 8 -7.17 -7.86 15.50
CA LEU A 8 -6.16 -6.94 14.93
C LEU A 8 -5.83 -5.81 15.89
N LEU A 9 -6.85 -5.15 16.47
CA LEU A 9 -6.62 -4.06 17.43
C LEU A 9 -5.86 -4.51 18.67
N GLU A 10 -6.17 -5.69 19.22
CA GLU A 10 -5.41 -6.27 20.33
C GLU A 10 -3.96 -6.56 19.93
N THR A 11 -3.73 -7.07 18.72
CA THR A 11 -2.40 -7.33 18.17
C THR A 11 -1.55 -6.06 18.08
N ILE A 12 -2.08 -5.00 17.44
CA ILE A 12 -1.31 -3.77 17.15
C ILE A 12 -1.20 -2.82 18.36
N ARG A 13 -2.04 -2.98 19.37
CA ARG A 13 -2.04 -2.15 20.60
C ARG A 13 -1.34 -2.82 21.78
N GLY A 14 -0.73 -3.98 21.58
CA GLY A 14 -0.05 -4.72 22.66
C GLY A 14 -1.01 -5.26 23.73
N GLY A 15 -2.25 -5.57 23.33
CA GLY A 15 -3.27 -6.16 24.19
C GLY A 15 -3.17 -7.69 24.28
N HIS A 16 -4.31 -8.36 24.22
CA HIS A 16 -4.43 -9.81 24.35
C HIS A 16 -5.14 -10.42 23.14
N PRO A 17 -4.48 -10.49 21.95
CA PRO A 17 -5.06 -11.18 20.81
C PRO A 17 -5.32 -12.65 21.15
N ASP A 18 -6.42 -13.20 20.67
CA ASP A 18 -6.76 -14.60 20.94
C ASP A 18 -6.16 -15.57 19.89
N ARG A 19 -5.56 -15.03 18.83
CA ARG A 19 -4.88 -15.76 17.75
C ARG A 19 -3.98 -14.82 16.93
N LEU A 20 -3.10 -15.39 16.09
CA LEU A 20 -2.41 -14.65 15.04
C LEU A 20 -3.45 -14.06 14.08
N VAL A 21 -3.27 -12.82 13.68
CA VAL A 21 -4.03 -12.24 12.56
C VAL A 21 -3.58 -12.91 11.27
N ASN A 22 -4.52 -13.36 10.44
CA ASN A 22 -4.20 -14.10 9.24
C ASN A 22 -4.18 -13.17 8.03
N GLN A 23 -2.97 -12.70 7.67
CA GLN A 23 -2.75 -11.85 6.52
C GLN A 23 -3.74 -10.64 6.50
N TYR A 24 -4.46 -10.46 5.40
CA TYR A 24 -5.41 -9.35 5.20
C TYR A 24 -6.79 -9.58 5.82
N GLU A 25 -6.99 -10.62 6.65
CA GLU A 25 -8.33 -11.05 7.11
C GLU A 25 -9.19 -9.98 7.76
N ALA A 26 -8.56 -8.95 8.35
CA ALA A 26 -9.25 -7.87 9.05
C ALA A 26 -9.62 -6.67 8.15
N PHE A 27 -9.18 -6.68 6.88
CA PHE A 27 -9.38 -5.59 5.94
C PHE A 27 -10.32 -6.01 4.81
N GLU A 28 -11.42 -5.31 4.62
CA GLU A 28 -12.33 -5.54 3.50
C GLU A 28 -12.29 -4.34 2.55
N CYS A 29 -11.66 -4.56 1.39
CA CYS A 29 -11.60 -3.59 0.31
C CYS A 29 -12.65 -3.91 -0.76
N THR A 30 -13.39 -2.91 -1.20
CA THR A 30 -14.31 -3.03 -2.34
C THR A 30 -13.61 -2.88 -3.69
N ASP A 31 -12.42 -2.30 -3.69
CA ASP A 31 -11.59 -1.93 -4.83
C ASP A 31 -10.26 -2.70 -4.90
N ALA A 32 -10.22 -3.88 -4.34
CA ALA A 32 -8.98 -4.64 -4.32
C ALA A 32 -8.39 -4.83 -5.72
N VAL A 33 -7.13 -4.44 -5.90
CA VAL A 33 -6.40 -4.53 -7.18
C VAL A 33 -6.44 -5.95 -7.75
N TYR A 34 -6.31 -6.95 -6.90
CA TYR A 34 -6.39 -8.36 -7.29
C TYR A 34 -7.82 -8.80 -7.69
N LYS A 35 -8.87 -8.08 -7.27
CA LYS A 35 -10.25 -8.29 -7.75
C LYS A 35 -10.55 -7.52 -9.04
N MET A 36 -9.61 -6.68 -9.50
CA MET A 36 -9.75 -5.83 -10.68
C MET A 36 -11.01 -4.96 -10.63
N LEU A 37 -11.41 -4.56 -9.43
CA LEU A 37 -12.59 -3.73 -9.19
C LEU A 37 -12.18 -2.32 -8.86
N MET A 38 -12.89 -1.37 -9.43
CA MET A 38 -12.80 0.03 -9.06
C MET A 38 -13.78 0.29 -7.92
N GLY A 39 -13.27 0.77 -6.77
CA GLY A 39 -14.06 0.92 -5.55
C GLY A 39 -14.79 2.26 -5.44
N ASP A 40 -14.48 3.19 -6.33
CA ASP A 40 -14.99 4.56 -6.30
C ASP A 40 -14.88 5.23 -7.68
N PRO A 41 -15.59 6.37 -7.90
CA PRO A 41 -15.61 7.04 -9.19
C PRO A 41 -14.26 7.71 -9.55
N ILE A 42 -13.35 7.93 -8.60
CA ILE A 42 -12.04 8.54 -8.85
C ILE A 42 -11.09 7.47 -9.40
N SER A 43 -11.01 6.32 -8.72
CA SER A 43 -10.19 5.19 -9.17
C SER A 43 -10.70 4.57 -10.48
N ALA A 44 -11.98 4.73 -10.78
CA ALA A 44 -12.60 4.23 -12.02
C ALA A 44 -12.30 5.08 -13.27
N GLN A 45 -11.55 6.18 -13.14
CA GLN A 45 -11.15 6.99 -14.29
C GLN A 45 -9.99 6.37 -15.06
N GLY A 46 -9.95 6.60 -16.37
CA GLY A 46 -8.90 6.07 -17.25
C GLY A 46 -9.19 4.68 -17.77
N GLU A 47 -8.19 4.08 -18.39
CA GLU A 47 -8.30 2.73 -18.95
C GLU A 47 -7.79 1.69 -17.95
N MET A 48 -8.52 0.60 -17.81
CA MET A 48 -8.07 -0.53 -16.99
C MET A 48 -7.01 -1.35 -17.70
N VAL A 49 -5.96 -1.73 -16.97
CA VAL A 49 -4.87 -2.58 -17.42
C VAL A 49 -5.08 -3.99 -16.86
N PHE A 50 -5.09 -4.98 -17.73
CA PHE A 50 -5.20 -6.39 -17.36
C PHE A 50 -3.98 -7.17 -17.86
N PRO A 51 -3.64 -8.32 -17.27
CA PRO A 51 -2.56 -9.16 -17.78
C PRO A 51 -2.74 -9.45 -19.28
N GLY A 52 -1.73 -9.15 -20.09
CA GLY A 52 -1.73 -9.36 -21.54
C GLY A 52 -2.62 -8.41 -22.36
N SER A 53 -3.24 -7.38 -21.76
CA SER A 53 -4.10 -6.43 -22.49
C SER A 53 -3.33 -5.43 -23.36
N GLY A 54 -2.01 -5.36 -23.20
CA GLY A 54 -1.14 -4.35 -23.78
C GLY A 54 -1.23 -2.99 -23.08
N PRO A 55 -0.39 -2.03 -23.51
CA PRO A 55 -0.28 -0.73 -22.86
C PRO A 55 -1.60 0.06 -22.86
N LYS A 56 -1.92 0.68 -21.71
CA LYS A 56 -3.10 1.53 -21.49
C LYS A 56 -2.73 2.79 -20.73
N LYS A 57 -3.51 3.84 -20.90
CA LYS A 57 -3.32 5.10 -20.18
C LYS A 57 -4.26 5.23 -19.00
N ASN A 58 -3.70 5.48 -17.82
CA ASN A 58 -4.49 5.87 -16.65
C ASN A 58 -4.99 7.33 -16.75
N ALA A 59 -5.73 7.77 -15.75
CA ALA A 59 -6.30 9.11 -15.72
C ALA A 59 -5.27 10.26 -15.62
N TRP A 60 -4.03 9.99 -15.18
CA TRP A 60 -2.90 10.94 -15.22
C TRP A 60 -2.20 10.99 -16.59
N GLY A 61 -2.65 10.18 -17.57
CA GLY A 61 -2.01 10.06 -18.86
C GLY A 61 -0.77 9.15 -18.88
N ILE A 62 -0.46 8.52 -17.76
CA ILE A 62 0.67 7.59 -17.64
C ILE A 62 0.30 6.29 -18.35
N THR A 63 1.22 5.79 -19.18
CA THR A 63 1.07 4.50 -19.85
C THR A 63 1.55 3.39 -18.94
N PHE A 64 0.66 2.44 -18.64
CA PHE A 64 0.98 1.21 -17.92
C PHE A 64 0.90 0.02 -18.86
N ASP A 65 1.73 -0.99 -18.64
CA ASP A 65 1.64 -2.29 -19.28
C ASP A 65 1.67 -3.41 -18.22
N TRP A 66 0.89 -4.46 -18.46
CA TRP A 66 0.90 -5.65 -17.64
C TRP A 66 1.14 -6.88 -18.52
N PRO A 67 2.41 -7.21 -18.80
CA PRO A 67 2.74 -8.40 -19.57
C PRO A 67 2.22 -9.68 -18.89
N GLU A 68 1.82 -10.65 -19.70
CA GLU A 68 1.37 -11.94 -19.19
C GLU A 68 2.48 -12.64 -18.40
N GLY A 69 2.16 -13.18 -17.22
CA GLY A 69 3.13 -13.85 -16.33
C GLY A 69 3.97 -12.90 -15.45
N VAL A 70 3.70 -11.60 -15.49
CA VAL A 70 4.32 -10.61 -14.59
C VAL A 70 3.38 -10.35 -13.40
N PRO A 71 3.88 -10.19 -12.16
CA PRO A 71 3.04 -10.10 -10.96
C PRO A 71 2.24 -8.79 -10.82
N GLY A 72 2.45 -7.80 -11.67
CA GLY A 72 1.75 -6.51 -11.61
C GLY A 72 1.89 -5.68 -12.87
N MET A 73 1.20 -4.56 -12.92
CA MET A 73 1.34 -3.56 -13.98
C MET A 73 2.45 -2.57 -13.62
N PHE A 74 3.22 -2.14 -14.63
CA PHE A 74 4.30 -1.18 -14.45
C PHE A 74 4.18 -0.01 -15.44
N PRO A 75 4.59 1.20 -15.03
CA PRO A 75 4.63 2.32 -15.96
C PRO A 75 5.70 2.10 -17.05
N VAL A 76 5.38 2.52 -18.27
CA VAL A 76 6.29 2.47 -19.41
C VAL A 76 7.07 3.79 -19.47
N HIS A 77 8.37 3.75 -19.21
CA HIS A 77 9.22 4.92 -19.03
C HIS A 77 10.19 5.19 -20.18
N ASP A 78 9.87 4.79 -21.41
CA ASP A 78 10.62 5.25 -22.57
C ASP A 78 10.25 6.72 -22.93
N ASP A 79 11.09 7.34 -23.74
CA ASP A 79 10.92 8.76 -24.13
C ASP A 79 9.58 9.06 -24.84
N ALA A 80 8.94 8.05 -25.44
CA ALA A 80 7.66 8.23 -26.12
C ALA A 80 6.48 8.22 -25.14
N HIS A 81 6.62 7.55 -23.98
CA HIS A 81 5.56 7.31 -23.02
C HIS A 81 5.64 8.14 -21.74
N LYS A 82 6.81 8.71 -21.40
CA LYS A 82 6.93 9.64 -20.27
C LYS A 82 5.98 10.82 -20.43
N VAL A 83 5.16 11.10 -19.41
CA VAL A 83 4.28 12.28 -19.36
C VAL A 83 5.12 13.54 -19.16
N LEU A 84 6.03 13.50 -18.20
CA LEU A 84 6.91 14.60 -17.82
C LEU A 84 8.34 14.27 -18.22
N LYS A 85 8.88 15.00 -19.20
CA LYS A 85 10.23 14.82 -19.74
C LYS A 85 11.25 15.78 -19.16
N ASP A 86 10.81 16.99 -18.78
CA ASP A 86 11.59 17.99 -18.10
C ASP A 86 10.76 18.51 -16.92
N ILE A 87 11.33 18.48 -15.73
CA ILE A 87 10.63 18.90 -14.51
C ILE A 87 10.16 20.36 -14.61
N LEU A 88 10.87 21.22 -15.34
CA LEU A 88 10.50 22.62 -15.49
C LEU A 88 9.16 22.83 -16.23
N ASP A 89 8.74 21.84 -17.01
CA ASP A 89 7.49 21.87 -17.78
C ASP A 89 6.28 21.27 -17.02
N TRP A 90 6.45 20.80 -15.78
CA TRP A 90 5.42 20.04 -15.09
C TRP A 90 4.06 20.76 -15.00
N ARG A 91 4.06 22.08 -14.82
CA ARG A 91 2.82 22.89 -14.72
C ARG A 91 2.03 22.93 -16.02
N GLU A 92 2.68 22.67 -17.16
CA GLU A 92 2.06 22.69 -18.48
C GLU A 92 1.54 21.30 -18.89
N VAL A 93 2.22 20.22 -18.44
CA VAL A 93 1.95 18.87 -18.94
C VAL A 93 1.27 17.94 -17.93
N VAL A 94 1.43 18.18 -16.61
CA VAL A 94 0.84 17.35 -15.58
C VAL A 94 -0.55 17.83 -15.22
N VAL A 95 -1.55 16.99 -15.43
CA VAL A 95 -2.95 17.30 -15.12
C VAL A 95 -3.51 16.18 -14.22
N ALA A 96 -3.84 16.53 -12.98
CA ALA A 96 -4.47 15.60 -12.05
C ALA A 96 -5.89 15.20 -12.51
N PRO A 97 -6.31 13.95 -12.25
CA PRO A 97 -7.67 13.51 -12.53
C PRO A 97 -8.72 14.32 -11.77
N LYS A 98 -9.96 14.26 -12.26
CA LYS A 98 -11.10 14.86 -11.59
C LYS A 98 -11.34 14.21 -10.22
N THR A 99 -11.70 15.02 -9.22
CA THR A 99 -12.05 14.54 -7.87
C THR A 99 -13.42 15.05 -7.40
N ASP A 100 -14.08 15.92 -8.13
CA ASP A 100 -15.38 16.51 -7.77
C ASP A 100 -16.56 15.65 -8.29
N PHE A 101 -16.83 14.55 -7.60
CA PHE A 101 -17.93 13.64 -7.90
C PHE A 101 -19.12 13.87 -6.96
N THR A 102 -20.32 13.68 -7.51
CA THR A 102 -21.59 13.85 -6.79
C THR A 102 -22.03 12.57 -6.11
N ALA A 103 -23.05 12.64 -5.23
CA ALA A 103 -23.64 11.45 -4.65
C ALA A 103 -24.23 10.48 -5.69
N GLU A 104 -24.67 10.99 -6.86
CA GLU A 104 -25.17 10.17 -7.96
C GLU A 104 -24.03 9.38 -8.61
N ASP A 105 -22.85 9.97 -8.75
CA ASP A 105 -21.65 9.30 -9.29
C ASP A 105 -21.17 8.19 -8.33
N TRP A 106 -21.32 8.39 -7.02
CA TRP A 106 -20.96 7.42 -5.99
C TRP A 106 -21.99 6.29 -5.82
N ALA A 107 -23.26 6.50 -6.21
CA ALA A 107 -24.34 5.56 -5.99
C ALA A 107 -24.07 4.12 -6.49
N PRO A 108 -23.40 3.88 -7.63
CA PRO A 108 -23.08 2.53 -8.10
C PRO A 108 -22.14 1.74 -7.17
N PHE A 109 -21.28 2.42 -6.41
CA PHE A 109 -20.29 1.80 -5.53
C PHE A 109 -20.84 1.51 -4.13
N MET A 110 -21.84 2.27 -3.68
CA MET A 110 -22.36 2.22 -2.32
C MET A 110 -22.97 0.87 -1.88
N PRO A 111 -23.56 0.04 -2.74
CA PRO A 111 -24.04 -1.28 -2.33
C PRO A 111 -22.93 -2.18 -1.78
N ALA A 112 -21.75 -2.20 -2.41
CA ALA A 112 -20.60 -2.97 -1.94
C ALA A 112 -20.08 -2.44 -0.58
N VAL A 113 -19.95 -1.13 -0.44
CA VAL A 113 -19.54 -0.47 0.82
C VAL A 113 -20.52 -0.77 1.95
N SER A 114 -21.84 -0.71 1.66
CA SER A 114 -22.89 -0.96 2.65
C SER A 114 -23.00 -2.42 3.08
N ALA A 115 -22.46 -3.35 2.31
CA ALA A 115 -22.44 -4.78 2.61
C ALA A 115 -21.34 -5.17 3.61
N ILE A 116 -20.38 -4.30 3.86
CA ILE A 116 -19.27 -4.59 4.79
C ILE A 116 -19.77 -4.62 6.23
N ASP A 117 -19.55 -5.73 6.93
CA ASP A 117 -19.80 -5.82 8.38
C ASP A 117 -18.63 -5.17 9.16
N ARG A 118 -18.79 -3.89 9.47
CA ARG A 118 -17.79 -3.10 10.20
C ARG A 118 -17.55 -3.54 11.65
N ASN A 119 -18.38 -4.43 12.19
CA ASN A 119 -18.11 -5.05 13.49
C ASN A 119 -17.08 -6.17 13.36
N GLU A 120 -17.07 -6.87 12.22
CA GLU A 120 -16.18 -7.99 11.96
C GLU A 120 -14.84 -7.55 11.36
N VAL A 121 -14.85 -6.58 10.40
CA VAL A 121 -13.68 -6.12 9.66
C VAL A 121 -13.63 -4.60 9.56
N PHE A 122 -12.49 -4.06 9.11
CA PHE A 122 -12.35 -2.65 8.73
C PHE A 122 -12.82 -2.44 7.30
N ALA A 123 -13.76 -1.52 7.09
CA ALA A 123 -14.07 -1.03 5.75
C ALA A 123 -12.87 -0.22 5.25
N THR A 124 -12.16 -0.77 4.29
CA THR A 124 -10.85 -0.31 3.85
C THR A 124 -10.91 0.25 2.45
N CYS A 125 -10.32 1.43 2.23
CA CYS A 125 -10.04 1.95 0.90
C CYS A 125 -8.57 1.71 0.56
N PHE A 126 -8.33 1.18 -0.65
CA PHE A 126 -7.00 1.08 -1.23
C PHE A 126 -6.72 2.35 -2.05
N VAL A 127 -5.64 3.04 -1.75
CA VAL A 127 -5.21 4.26 -2.45
C VAL A 127 -3.81 4.02 -3.02
N ALA A 128 -3.68 4.17 -4.33
CA ALA A 128 -2.43 3.98 -5.07
C ALA A 128 -2.46 4.72 -6.41
N PRO A 129 -1.30 5.13 -6.93
CA PRO A 129 -0.03 5.22 -6.23
C PRO A 129 -0.01 6.36 -5.22
N GLY A 130 0.90 6.30 -4.25
CA GLY A 130 1.14 7.41 -3.35
C GLY A 130 2.02 8.51 -3.97
N VAL A 131 2.40 9.48 -3.16
CA VAL A 131 3.02 10.74 -3.64
C VAL A 131 4.34 10.51 -4.36
N PHE A 132 5.23 9.68 -3.81
CA PHE A 132 6.54 9.42 -4.41
C PHE A 132 6.42 8.59 -5.70
N GLU A 133 5.63 7.51 -5.66
CA GLU A 133 5.37 6.71 -6.86
C GLU A 133 4.72 7.53 -7.96
N GLN A 134 3.77 8.40 -7.62
CA GLN A 134 3.15 9.28 -8.61
C GLN A 134 4.18 10.19 -9.29
N CYS A 135 5.17 10.72 -8.56
CA CYS A 135 6.25 11.53 -9.15
C CYS A 135 7.05 10.71 -10.16
N HIS A 136 7.56 9.54 -9.76
CA HIS A 136 8.38 8.75 -10.68
C HIS A 136 7.57 8.01 -11.76
N HIS A 137 6.27 7.79 -11.58
CA HIS A 137 5.40 7.31 -12.65
C HIS A 137 5.24 8.35 -13.76
N LEU A 138 5.25 9.65 -13.44
CA LEU A 138 5.16 10.72 -14.41
C LEU A 138 6.44 10.88 -15.25
N MET A 139 7.62 10.78 -14.63
CA MET A 139 8.89 11.17 -15.26
C MET A 139 9.93 10.03 -15.38
N GLY A 140 9.71 8.90 -14.71
CA GLY A 140 10.69 7.82 -14.55
C GLY A 140 11.50 7.94 -13.26
N MET A 141 11.95 6.80 -12.73
CA MET A 141 12.65 6.74 -11.45
C MET A 141 13.96 7.54 -11.47
N GLU A 142 14.77 7.39 -12.53
CA GLU A 142 16.06 8.06 -12.65
C GLU A 142 15.91 9.58 -12.64
N ASP A 143 15.04 10.11 -13.48
CA ASP A 143 14.79 11.56 -13.57
C ASP A 143 14.21 12.08 -12.26
N CYS A 144 13.29 11.34 -11.63
CA CYS A 144 12.73 11.71 -10.34
C CYS A 144 13.82 11.84 -9.26
N MET A 145 14.71 10.87 -9.17
CA MET A 145 15.79 10.89 -8.18
C MET A 145 16.82 12.00 -8.47
N ILE A 146 17.15 12.26 -9.72
CA ILE A 146 18.07 13.34 -10.10
C ILE A 146 17.47 14.70 -9.76
N ASN A 147 16.19 14.92 -10.11
CA ASN A 147 15.52 16.20 -9.89
C ASN A 147 15.31 16.57 -8.41
N LEU A 148 15.25 15.59 -7.49
CA LEU A 148 15.29 15.87 -6.05
C LEU A 148 16.56 16.61 -5.61
N TYR A 149 17.67 16.48 -6.38
CA TYR A 149 18.93 17.19 -6.12
C TYR A 149 19.14 18.41 -7.00
N GLU A 150 18.79 18.31 -8.28
CA GLU A 150 19.08 19.35 -9.28
C GLU A 150 18.01 20.45 -9.32
N GLU A 151 16.73 20.06 -9.10
CA GLU A 151 15.58 20.97 -9.17
C GLU A 151 14.65 20.81 -7.95
N PRO A 152 15.18 20.92 -6.70
CA PRO A 152 14.44 20.62 -5.48
C PRO A 152 13.18 21.48 -5.29
N GLU A 153 13.20 22.74 -5.74
CA GLU A 153 12.05 23.64 -5.62
C GLU A 153 10.89 23.21 -6.53
N GLU A 154 11.19 22.76 -7.74
CA GLU A 154 10.19 22.27 -8.68
C GLU A 154 9.65 20.91 -8.26
N MET A 155 10.52 20.02 -7.75
CA MET A 155 10.08 18.75 -7.18
C MET A 155 9.17 18.94 -5.96
N ALA A 156 9.52 19.85 -5.05
CA ALA A 156 8.67 20.18 -3.91
C ALA A 156 7.30 20.74 -4.36
N ALA A 157 7.27 21.56 -5.40
CA ALA A 157 6.04 22.11 -5.94
C ALA A 157 5.17 21.05 -6.65
N LEU A 158 5.78 20.08 -7.35
CA LEU A 158 5.06 18.94 -7.94
C LEU A 158 4.51 18.02 -6.85
N ILE A 159 5.30 17.71 -5.81
CA ILE A 159 4.87 16.94 -4.65
C ILE A 159 3.67 17.60 -3.96
N GLU A 160 3.70 18.91 -3.78
CA GLU A 160 2.56 19.66 -3.21
C GLU A 160 1.32 19.56 -4.10
N TYR A 161 1.46 19.66 -5.41
CA TYR A 161 0.35 19.52 -6.37
C TYR A 161 -0.29 18.13 -6.31
N ILE A 162 0.53 17.07 -6.19
CA ILE A 162 0.05 15.69 -6.01
C ILE A 162 -0.62 15.54 -4.62
N THR A 163 -0.02 16.13 -3.58
CA THR A 163 -0.60 16.16 -2.23
C THR A 163 -1.99 16.80 -2.21
N ASP A 164 -2.16 17.90 -2.93
CA ASP A 164 -3.47 18.56 -3.06
C ASP A 164 -4.50 17.68 -3.77
N TYR A 165 -4.08 16.89 -4.77
CA TYR A 165 -4.94 15.88 -5.39
C TYR A 165 -5.34 14.79 -4.37
N GLU A 166 -4.39 14.24 -3.65
CA GLU A 166 -4.63 13.24 -2.61
C GLU A 166 -5.59 13.74 -1.52
N LEU A 167 -5.47 15.00 -1.11
CA LEU A 167 -6.36 15.62 -0.14
C LEU A 167 -7.81 15.73 -0.67
N ARG A 168 -7.98 16.11 -1.94
CA ARG A 168 -9.31 16.13 -2.56
C ARG A 168 -9.89 14.73 -2.72
N TYR A 169 -9.05 13.74 -3.01
CA TYR A 169 -9.46 12.34 -3.03
C TYR A 169 -9.89 11.87 -1.62
N ALA A 170 -9.09 12.18 -0.60
CA ALA A 170 -9.41 11.88 0.79
C ALA A 170 -10.75 12.51 1.23
N GLU A 171 -11.04 13.75 0.80
CA GLU A 171 -12.33 14.41 1.06
C GLU A 171 -13.51 13.60 0.49
N GLN A 172 -13.38 13.10 -0.73
CA GLN A 172 -14.41 12.27 -1.36
C GLN A 172 -14.61 10.94 -0.63
N LEU A 173 -13.51 10.23 -0.32
CA LEU A 173 -13.56 8.99 0.42
C LEU A 173 -14.20 9.18 1.82
N CYS A 174 -13.78 10.19 2.56
CA CYS A 174 -14.34 10.50 3.88
C CYS A 174 -15.80 10.94 3.82
N THR A 175 -16.23 11.59 2.73
CA THR A 175 -17.62 12.05 2.57
C THR A 175 -18.56 10.88 2.25
N TYR A 176 -18.20 10.03 1.31
CA TYR A 176 -19.10 9.02 0.74
C TYR A 176 -18.82 7.61 1.26
N TYR A 177 -17.59 7.12 1.13
CA TYR A 177 -17.22 5.77 1.57
C TYR A 177 -17.16 5.66 3.10
N LYS A 178 -16.62 6.70 3.78
CA LYS A 178 -16.37 6.74 5.22
C LYS A 178 -15.54 5.57 5.70
N PRO A 179 -14.28 5.45 5.23
CA PRO A 179 -13.44 4.29 5.54
C PRO A 179 -13.09 4.23 7.04
N ASP A 180 -12.99 3.01 7.56
CA ASP A 180 -12.39 2.76 8.88
C ASP A 180 -10.86 2.70 8.78
N CYS A 181 -10.36 2.29 7.61
CA CYS A 181 -8.95 2.11 7.33
C CYS A 181 -8.60 2.61 5.92
N ILE A 182 -7.45 3.25 5.79
CA ILE A 182 -6.82 3.52 4.51
C ILE A 182 -5.65 2.56 4.35
N PHE A 183 -5.61 1.86 3.22
CA PHE A 183 -4.47 1.06 2.77
C PHE A 183 -3.80 1.83 1.64
N HIS A 184 -2.70 2.51 1.94
CA HIS A 184 -2.03 3.42 1.02
C HIS A 184 -0.75 2.78 0.50
N HIS A 185 -0.60 2.76 -0.82
CA HIS A 185 0.53 2.15 -1.51
C HIS A 185 1.48 3.22 -2.04
N ASP A 186 2.72 3.24 -1.52
CA ASP A 186 3.81 4.08 -2.00
C ASP A 186 5.15 3.44 -1.63
N ASP A 187 5.86 2.91 -2.61
CA ASP A 187 7.13 2.23 -2.38
C ASP A 187 8.28 3.21 -2.18
N TRP A 188 8.97 3.10 -1.05
CA TRP A 188 10.02 4.03 -0.64
C TRP A 188 11.43 3.46 -0.73
N GLY A 189 11.57 2.25 -1.25
CA GLY A 189 12.84 1.58 -1.37
C GLY A 189 12.86 0.44 -2.36
N SER A 190 14.05 -0.10 -2.53
CA SER A 190 14.30 -1.37 -3.21
C SER A 190 14.39 -2.50 -2.19
N ALA A 191 14.63 -3.73 -2.63
CA ALA A 191 14.93 -4.85 -1.73
C ALA A 191 16.22 -4.66 -0.89
N LYS A 192 17.02 -3.62 -1.14
CA LYS A 192 18.35 -3.44 -0.51
C LYS A 192 18.51 -2.13 0.26
N SER A 193 17.79 -1.09 -0.13
CA SER A 193 17.91 0.23 0.48
C SER A 193 16.68 1.08 0.21
N SER A 194 16.38 2.04 1.10
CA SER A 194 15.48 3.13 0.77
C SER A 194 15.99 3.91 -0.45
N PHE A 195 15.09 4.45 -1.26
CA PHE A 195 15.45 5.27 -2.42
C PHE A 195 16.03 6.61 -2.00
N MET A 196 15.55 7.16 -0.90
CA MET A 196 15.99 8.43 -0.32
C MET A 196 16.71 8.22 1.00
N SER A 197 17.64 9.12 1.33
CA SER A 197 18.15 9.22 2.69
C SER A 197 17.03 9.67 3.63
N PRO A 198 17.09 9.36 4.95
CA PRO A 198 16.11 9.87 5.92
C PRO A 198 15.92 11.38 5.84
N ALA A 199 17.00 12.16 5.68
CA ALA A 199 16.92 13.61 5.59
C ALA A 199 16.14 14.10 4.36
N MET A 200 16.34 13.47 3.18
CA MET A 200 15.55 13.78 1.98
C MET A 200 14.09 13.35 2.15
N PHE A 201 13.85 12.22 2.77
CA PHE A 201 12.50 11.74 3.05
C PHE A 201 11.75 12.71 3.97
N GLU A 202 12.43 13.19 5.02
CA GLU A 202 11.91 14.22 5.93
C GLU A 202 11.61 15.54 5.21
N GLU A 203 12.45 15.93 4.26
CA GLU A 203 12.29 17.17 3.51
C GLU A 203 11.13 17.12 2.51
N PHE A 204 11.05 16.05 1.69
CA PHE A 204 10.15 16.00 0.55
C PHE A 204 8.85 15.23 0.82
N ILE A 205 8.90 14.13 1.59
CA ILE A 205 7.80 13.18 1.71
C ILE A 205 7.00 13.36 3.00
N VAL A 206 7.67 13.53 4.13
CA VAL A 206 7.00 13.68 5.44
C VAL A 206 5.97 14.82 5.46
N PRO A 207 6.21 16.02 4.89
CA PRO A 207 5.22 17.10 4.89
C PRO A 207 3.93 16.73 4.14
N ALA A 208 4.02 16.01 3.03
CA ALA A 208 2.89 15.53 2.24
C ALA A 208 2.04 14.54 3.06
N TYR A 209 2.67 13.49 3.59
CA TYR A 209 1.96 12.46 4.34
C TYR A 209 1.40 12.94 5.68
N LYS A 210 2.01 13.90 6.34
CA LYS A 210 1.42 14.57 7.50
C LYS A 210 0.09 15.25 7.16
N LYS A 211 -0.02 15.87 5.99
CA LYS A 211 -1.27 16.48 5.52
C LYS A 211 -2.28 15.39 5.20
N ILE A 212 -1.91 14.41 4.38
CA ILE A 212 -2.80 13.35 3.88
C ILE A 212 -3.33 12.49 5.03
N TYR A 213 -2.43 11.91 5.85
CA TYR A 213 -2.84 11.04 6.95
C TYR A 213 -3.48 11.82 8.10
N GLY A 214 -3.02 13.06 8.35
CA GLY A 214 -3.68 13.98 9.28
C GLY A 214 -5.12 14.29 8.88
N TYR A 215 -5.39 14.46 7.58
CA TYR A 215 -6.73 14.64 7.06
C TYR A 215 -7.60 13.41 7.35
N TYR A 216 -7.16 12.20 6.96
CA TYR A 216 -7.90 10.97 7.21
C TYR A 216 -8.20 10.76 8.69
N LYS A 217 -7.19 10.88 9.55
CA LYS A 217 -7.35 10.73 11.01
C LYS A 217 -8.34 11.75 11.59
N SER A 218 -8.30 13.00 11.15
CA SER A 218 -9.22 14.05 11.63
C SER A 218 -10.67 13.84 11.14
N HIS A 219 -10.88 13.01 10.11
CA HIS A 219 -12.21 12.67 9.58
C HIS A 219 -12.69 11.26 9.98
N GLY A 220 -12.07 10.67 11.00
CA GLY A 220 -12.57 9.46 11.66
C GLY A 220 -11.99 8.14 11.14
N VAL A 221 -10.99 8.17 10.26
CA VAL A 221 -10.26 6.96 9.87
C VAL A 221 -9.46 6.46 11.07
N GLU A 222 -9.73 5.22 11.49
CA GLU A 222 -9.10 4.62 12.67
C GLU A 222 -7.68 4.14 12.38
N LEU A 223 -7.43 3.53 11.21
CA LEU A 223 -6.14 2.95 10.86
C LEU A 223 -5.59 3.49 9.55
N ILE A 224 -4.28 3.75 9.54
CA ILE A 224 -3.47 3.93 8.34
C ILE A 224 -2.56 2.71 8.20
N VAL A 225 -2.79 1.92 7.16
CA VAL A 225 -1.88 0.88 6.69
C VAL A 225 -1.12 1.44 5.50
N HIS A 226 0.20 1.48 5.60
CA HIS A 226 1.05 1.92 4.50
C HIS A 226 1.78 0.74 3.90
N HIS A 227 1.64 0.53 2.59
CA HIS A 227 2.38 -0.48 1.86
C HIS A 227 3.68 0.09 1.31
N SER A 228 4.76 -0.62 1.60
CA SER A 228 6.04 -0.50 0.90
C SER A 228 6.77 -1.83 1.05
N ASP A 229 6.89 -2.59 -0.05
CA ASP A 229 7.50 -3.92 -0.06
C ASP A 229 9.03 -3.84 -0.26
N SER A 230 9.66 -3.02 0.52
CA SER A 230 11.04 -2.59 0.35
C SER A 230 11.85 -2.61 1.64
N TYR A 231 13.16 -2.39 1.49
CA TYR A 231 13.98 -1.99 2.63
C TYR A 231 13.70 -0.53 2.97
N ALA A 232 13.06 -0.29 4.11
CA ALA A 232 12.74 1.03 4.62
C ALA A 232 12.87 1.13 6.16
N ALA A 233 13.61 0.22 6.80
CA ALA A 233 13.82 0.21 8.26
C ALA A 233 14.35 1.54 8.80
N ASN A 234 15.21 2.22 8.03
CA ASN A 234 15.77 3.53 8.37
C ASN A 234 14.75 4.68 8.30
N LEU A 235 13.55 4.45 7.74
CA LEU A 235 12.46 5.42 7.63
C LEU A 235 11.37 5.22 8.70
N VAL A 236 11.46 4.19 9.54
CA VAL A 236 10.45 3.89 10.58
C VAL A 236 10.15 5.08 11.50
N PRO A 237 11.14 5.87 11.97
CA PRO A 237 10.84 7.07 12.75
C PRO A 237 9.93 8.06 12.01
N ALA A 238 10.15 8.26 10.71
CA ALA A 238 9.32 9.13 9.88
C ALA A 238 7.93 8.52 9.63
N MET A 239 7.83 7.18 9.46
CA MET A 239 6.55 6.48 9.36
C MET A 239 5.68 6.71 10.61
N ILE A 240 6.28 6.65 11.80
CA ILE A 240 5.60 6.96 13.06
C ILE A 240 5.15 8.42 13.10
N GLU A 241 6.03 9.34 12.69
CA GLU A 241 5.77 10.78 12.69
C GLU A 241 4.60 11.18 11.80
N VAL A 242 4.43 10.53 10.65
CA VAL A 242 3.30 10.79 9.75
C VAL A 242 2.02 10.06 10.15
N GLY A 243 2.08 9.18 11.17
CA GLY A 243 0.89 8.52 11.74
C GLY A 243 0.49 7.21 11.07
N ILE A 244 1.45 6.46 10.55
CA ILE A 244 1.24 5.10 10.06
C ILE A 244 1.05 4.17 11.26
N ASP A 245 -0.06 3.42 11.30
CA ASP A 245 -0.34 2.43 12.35
C ASP A 245 0.29 1.07 12.03
N ILE A 246 0.29 0.70 10.72
CA ILE A 246 0.80 -0.59 10.25
C ILE A 246 1.62 -0.36 8.97
N TRP A 247 2.88 -0.80 8.97
CA TRP A 247 3.68 -0.92 7.75
C TRP A 247 3.51 -2.31 7.17
N GLN A 248 2.84 -2.40 6.01
CA GLN A 248 2.65 -3.63 5.25
C GLN A 248 3.68 -3.74 4.13
N GLY A 249 4.07 -4.98 3.79
CA GLY A 249 5.13 -5.27 2.84
C GLY A 249 6.53 -5.33 3.48
N CYS A 250 6.59 -5.35 4.82
CA CYS A 250 7.86 -5.38 5.54
C CYS A 250 8.64 -6.66 5.21
N ILE A 251 9.70 -6.54 4.42
CA ILE A 251 10.55 -7.66 3.96
C ILE A 251 11.60 -8.05 5.02
N ASP A 252 12.13 -9.27 4.94
CA ASP A 252 13.15 -9.84 5.86
C ASP A 252 14.37 -8.93 6.06
N ALA A 253 14.82 -8.25 4.99
CA ALA A 253 15.98 -7.37 5.03
C ALA A 253 15.87 -6.23 6.07
N ASN A 254 14.66 -5.95 6.57
CA ASN A 254 14.39 -4.91 7.56
C ASN A 254 14.66 -5.36 9.01
N ASP A 255 15.00 -6.64 9.26
CA ASP A 255 15.16 -7.18 10.61
C ASP A 255 13.91 -6.90 11.49
N ILE A 256 12.78 -7.46 11.09
CA ILE A 256 11.47 -7.23 11.73
C ILE A 256 11.51 -7.46 13.24
N PRO A 257 12.13 -8.53 13.79
CA PRO A 257 12.24 -8.71 15.24
C PRO A 257 12.89 -7.54 15.98
N THR A 258 13.93 -6.94 15.38
CA THR A 258 14.56 -5.74 15.94
C THR A 258 13.62 -4.53 15.87
N LEU A 259 12.92 -4.33 14.75
CA LEU A 259 11.95 -3.24 14.61
C LEU A 259 10.79 -3.37 15.62
N ILE A 260 10.26 -4.56 15.84
CA ILE A 260 9.22 -4.82 16.86
C ILE A 260 9.72 -4.44 18.25
N LYS A 261 10.96 -4.81 18.59
CA LYS A 261 11.54 -4.52 19.88
C LYS A 261 11.75 -3.00 20.10
N GLU A 262 12.11 -2.27 19.04
CA GLU A 262 12.41 -0.84 19.13
C GLU A 262 11.17 0.04 19.04
N TYR A 263 10.21 -0.32 18.18
CA TYR A 263 9.09 0.54 17.80
C TYR A 263 7.70 -0.07 18.09
N GLY A 264 7.62 -1.32 18.57
CA GLY A 264 6.35 -1.95 18.92
C GLY A 264 5.53 -1.08 19.87
N GLY A 265 4.24 -0.90 19.58
CA GLY A 265 3.34 0.00 20.29
C GLY A 265 3.29 1.44 19.73
N GLN A 266 4.21 1.82 18.84
CA GLN A 266 4.17 3.06 18.08
C GLN A 266 3.77 2.79 16.63
N ILE A 267 4.22 1.67 16.07
CA ILE A 267 3.86 1.15 14.75
C ILE A 267 3.86 -0.38 14.83
N SER A 268 3.12 -1.03 13.96
CA SER A 268 3.11 -2.48 13.80
C SER A 268 3.59 -2.89 12.41
N PHE A 269 4.07 -4.12 12.28
CA PHE A 269 4.70 -4.62 11.06
C PHE A 269 3.87 -5.77 10.49
N MET A 270 3.55 -5.70 9.20
CA MET A 270 2.78 -6.70 8.47
C MET A 270 3.62 -7.17 7.28
N GLY A 271 3.95 -8.46 7.24
CA GLY A 271 4.82 -9.01 6.22
C GLY A 271 5.64 -10.19 6.71
N GLY A 272 6.92 -10.19 6.40
CA GLY A 272 7.92 -11.18 6.82
C GLY A 272 7.93 -12.46 6.00
N ILE A 273 6.81 -12.85 5.36
CA ILE A 273 6.74 -14.06 4.54
C ILE A 273 7.28 -13.71 3.14
N ASP A 274 8.51 -14.13 2.90
CA ASP A 274 9.30 -13.72 1.73
C ASP A 274 8.83 -14.42 0.44
N ASN A 275 8.21 -13.65 -0.46
CA ASN A 275 7.78 -14.12 -1.77
C ASN A 275 8.89 -14.84 -2.54
N SER A 276 10.13 -14.33 -2.49
CA SER A 276 11.24 -14.92 -3.26
C SER A 276 11.53 -16.37 -2.89
N LYS A 277 11.16 -16.79 -1.68
CA LYS A 277 11.37 -18.16 -1.19
C LYS A 277 10.22 -19.09 -1.59
N ILE A 278 8.98 -18.59 -1.64
CA ILE A 278 7.77 -19.43 -1.73
C ILE A 278 6.90 -19.17 -2.96
N ASP A 279 6.94 -17.97 -3.55
CA ASP A 279 6.09 -17.59 -4.67
C ASP A 279 6.77 -17.89 -6.02
N LYS A 280 6.79 -19.17 -6.39
CA LYS A 280 7.47 -19.68 -7.59
C LYS A 280 6.77 -20.93 -8.12
N GLU A 281 7.06 -21.31 -9.37
CA GLU A 281 6.39 -22.41 -10.06
C GLU A 281 6.52 -23.76 -9.32
N ASP A 282 7.66 -24.00 -8.67
CA ASP A 282 7.95 -25.26 -7.94
C ASP A 282 7.74 -25.15 -6.42
N TRP A 283 6.89 -24.22 -5.96
CA TRP A 283 6.55 -24.10 -4.54
C TRP A 283 5.92 -25.37 -3.98
N THR A 284 6.07 -25.59 -2.67
CA THR A 284 5.45 -26.74 -1.97
C THR A 284 4.80 -26.29 -0.67
N PRO A 285 3.72 -26.96 -0.21
CA PRO A 285 3.10 -26.69 1.08
C PRO A 285 4.09 -26.75 2.26
N GLU A 286 5.03 -27.69 2.23
CA GLU A 286 6.05 -27.83 3.26
C GLU A 286 7.05 -26.66 3.26
N GLY A 287 7.38 -26.14 2.07
CA GLY A 287 8.22 -24.96 1.92
C GLY A 287 7.55 -23.71 2.48
N VAL A 288 6.27 -23.53 2.19
CA VAL A 288 5.44 -22.45 2.73
C VAL A 288 5.33 -22.57 4.25
N ALA A 289 4.95 -23.73 4.77
CA ALA A 289 4.81 -23.97 6.21
C ALA A 289 6.11 -23.65 6.96
N LYS A 290 7.26 -24.08 6.44
CA LYS A 290 8.57 -23.79 7.04
C LYS A 290 8.87 -22.28 7.10
N GLU A 291 8.54 -21.53 6.05
CA GLU A 291 8.76 -20.09 6.02
C GLU A 291 7.83 -19.38 7.02
N VAL A 292 6.54 -19.73 7.05
CA VAL A 292 5.57 -19.17 7.98
C VAL A 292 5.94 -19.45 9.42
N ASP A 293 6.28 -20.71 9.76
CA ASP A 293 6.72 -21.11 11.11
C ASP A 293 7.93 -20.28 11.56
N ALA A 294 8.95 -20.14 10.69
CA ALA A 294 10.16 -19.39 11.03
C ALA A 294 9.88 -17.92 11.30
N VAL A 295 9.04 -17.29 10.50
CA VAL A 295 8.66 -15.88 10.64
C VAL A 295 7.87 -15.66 11.93
N VAL A 296 6.87 -16.52 12.22
CA VAL A 296 6.05 -16.42 13.43
C VAL A 296 6.88 -16.70 14.69
N GLU A 297 7.80 -17.66 14.65
CA GLU A 297 8.72 -17.94 15.76
C GLU A 297 9.62 -16.71 16.06
N ALA A 298 10.13 -16.05 15.02
CA ALA A 298 11.01 -14.90 15.17
C ALA A 298 10.30 -13.63 15.64
N CYS A 299 9.08 -13.36 15.14
CA CYS A 299 8.38 -12.09 15.34
C CYS A 299 7.32 -12.14 16.45
N GLY A 300 6.76 -13.32 16.77
CA GLY A 300 5.69 -13.47 17.75
C GLY A 300 4.34 -12.98 17.24
N SER A 301 3.45 -12.59 18.17
CA SER A 301 2.05 -12.23 17.87
C SER A 301 1.65 -10.81 18.27
N GLN A 302 2.55 -10.02 18.84
CA GLN A 302 2.27 -8.63 19.21
C GLN A 302 3.02 -7.68 18.30
N TYR A 303 2.34 -6.65 17.84
CA TYR A 303 2.86 -5.65 16.90
C TYR A 303 3.31 -6.24 15.55
N PHE A 304 2.90 -7.49 15.28
CA PHE A 304 3.26 -8.21 14.07
C PHE A 304 2.06 -8.97 13.48
N ILE A 305 1.95 -8.92 12.15
CA ILE A 305 0.93 -9.61 11.36
C ILE A 305 1.67 -10.43 10.30
N PRO A 306 1.71 -11.78 10.41
CA PRO A 306 2.30 -12.61 9.39
C PRO A 306 1.54 -12.47 8.08
N CYS A 307 2.23 -12.06 7.04
CA CYS A 307 1.64 -11.79 5.73
C CYS A 307 2.67 -11.96 4.63
N ILE A 308 2.19 -12.31 3.45
CA ILE A 308 2.99 -12.19 2.23
C ILE A 308 3.44 -10.74 2.05
N THR A 309 4.69 -10.53 1.60
CA THR A 309 5.24 -9.16 1.49
C THR A 309 4.76 -8.45 0.25
N GLN A 310 4.59 -9.16 -0.86
CA GLN A 310 4.19 -8.63 -2.16
C GLN A 310 2.89 -9.27 -2.64
N GLY A 311 1.96 -8.45 -3.14
CA GLY A 311 0.73 -8.93 -3.72
C GLY A 311 -0.30 -9.44 -2.71
N GLY A 312 -1.18 -10.32 -3.18
CA GLY A 312 -2.28 -10.91 -2.43
C GLY A 312 -2.97 -12.04 -3.20
N PRO A 313 -4.19 -12.43 -2.83
CA PRO A 313 -4.91 -13.48 -3.54
C PRO A 313 -5.05 -13.15 -5.03
N GLY A 314 -4.51 -13.97 -5.91
CA GLY A 314 -4.61 -13.80 -7.37
C GLY A 314 -3.46 -13.06 -8.04
N SER A 315 -2.49 -12.51 -7.28
CA SER A 315 -1.25 -11.93 -7.82
C SER A 315 0.01 -12.76 -7.50
N VAL A 316 -0.17 -13.93 -6.94
CA VAL A 316 0.89 -14.90 -6.64
C VAL A 316 0.61 -16.23 -7.35
N TYR A 317 1.56 -17.16 -7.35
CA TYR A 317 1.33 -18.48 -7.91
C TYR A 317 0.10 -19.15 -7.27
N PRO A 318 -0.74 -19.84 -8.07
CA PRO A 318 -1.98 -20.45 -7.56
C PRO A 318 -1.73 -21.38 -6.38
N GLY A 319 -2.44 -21.16 -5.28
CA GLY A 319 -2.37 -21.94 -4.05
C GLY A 319 -1.36 -21.46 -3.01
N VAL A 320 -0.44 -20.56 -3.34
CA VAL A 320 0.56 -20.04 -2.38
C VAL A 320 -0.12 -19.23 -1.28
N TYR A 321 -1.03 -18.32 -1.64
CA TYR A 321 -1.73 -17.50 -0.65
C TYR A 321 -2.58 -18.33 0.30
N GLU A 322 -3.29 -19.33 -0.24
CA GLU A 322 -4.10 -20.29 0.52
C GLU A 322 -3.25 -21.14 1.46
N ALA A 323 -2.07 -21.61 0.98
CA ALA A 323 -1.16 -22.39 1.81
C ALA A 323 -0.60 -21.59 3.01
N ILE A 324 -0.31 -20.31 2.83
CA ILE A 324 0.06 -19.39 3.93
C ILE A 324 -1.10 -19.28 4.93
N THR A 325 -2.32 -19.04 4.41
CA THR A 325 -3.54 -18.92 5.22
C THR A 325 -3.78 -20.18 6.07
N GLU A 326 -3.69 -21.35 5.46
CA GLU A 326 -3.86 -22.65 6.13
C GLU A 326 -2.80 -22.87 7.21
N GLU A 327 -1.55 -22.48 6.96
CA GLU A 327 -0.48 -22.66 7.95
C GLU A 327 -0.66 -21.73 9.16
N ILE A 328 -1.05 -20.46 8.94
CA ILE A 328 -1.38 -19.56 10.05
C ILE A 328 -2.58 -20.09 10.85
N GLU A 329 -3.59 -20.68 10.19
CA GLU A 329 -4.72 -21.33 10.88
C GLU A 329 -4.27 -22.53 11.70
N ARG A 330 -3.34 -23.35 11.20
CA ARG A 330 -2.74 -24.48 11.93
C ARG A 330 -2.03 -24.00 13.19
N LEU A 331 -1.25 -22.93 13.09
CA LEU A 331 -0.58 -22.31 14.25
C LEU A 331 -1.59 -21.74 15.27
N ASN A 332 -2.74 -21.29 14.81
CA ASN A 332 -3.85 -20.85 15.66
C ASN A 332 -4.64 -22.03 16.31
N GLY A 333 -4.24 -23.29 16.06
CA GLY A 333 -4.87 -24.48 16.64
C GLY A 333 -6.20 -24.89 15.99
N LYS A 334 -6.38 -24.58 14.71
CA LYS A 334 -7.56 -24.98 13.92
C LYS A 334 -7.29 -26.20 13.06
#